data_92e4339cbe95ed41a5468867663f6c35
#
_entry.id   92e4339cbe95ed41a5468867663f6c35
#
_cell.length_a   1.000
_cell.length_b   1.000
_cell.length_c   1.000
_cell.angle_alpha   90.00
_cell.angle_beta   90.00
_cell.angle_gamma   90.00
#
_symmetry.space_group_name_H-M   'P 1'
#
loop_
_entity.id
_entity.type
_entity.pdbx_description
1 polymer ?
#
loop_
_entity_poly.entity_id
_entity_poly.type
_entity_poly.pdbx_seq_one_letter_code
_entity_poly.pdbx_strand_id
1 'polypeptide(L)'
;RSIPGSRSGFTTATLVPAGHILGAAQVRIAHGGRTVHFSGDLGRTDDPLMCAPRALEPTDIVVCESTYGDRAHPAADPADELASVISRVASRGGVVIIPAFAVGRTQELLLHLARLRRAGRIPEVPVYLNSPMAKDATSLYRSHREENRISDGDFEDMYNLATIVTSVDDSKL
;
A
#
# COMPACT_ATOMS: atom_id res chain seq x y z
N ARG A 1 4.98 -34.13 -6.67
CA ARG A 1 4.77 -35.21 -7.65
C ARG A 1 5.48 -34.80 -8.93
N SER A 2 6.52 -35.55 -9.35
CA SER A 2 7.21 -35.37 -10.62
C SER A 2 6.26 -35.74 -11.77
N ILE A 3 6.15 -34.89 -12.77
CA ILE A 3 5.40 -35.19 -14.00
C ILE A 3 6.31 -36.12 -14.84
N PRO A 4 5.84 -37.30 -15.28
CA PRO A 4 6.63 -38.19 -16.14
C PRO A 4 6.95 -37.49 -17.47
N GLY A 5 8.24 -37.45 -17.85
CA GLY A 5 8.71 -36.82 -19.09
C GLY A 5 9.43 -35.48 -18.91
N SER A 6 9.53 -34.91 -17.70
CA SER A 6 10.32 -33.71 -17.47
C SER A 6 11.82 -34.04 -17.53
N ARG A 7 12.59 -33.29 -18.34
CA ARG A 7 14.05 -33.30 -18.26
C ARG A 7 14.43 -33.02 -16.81
N SER A 8 15.27 -33.85 -16.23
CA SER A 8 15.74 -33.73 -14.85
C SER A 8 16.46 -32.40 -14.66
N GLY A 9 15.81 -31.47 -14.02
CA GLY A 9 16.36 -30.17 -13.70
C GLY A 9 15.68 -29.61 -12.44
N PHE A 10 16.44 -28.89 -11.62
CA PHE A 10 15.86 -28.17 -10.48
C PHE A 10 14.90 -27.10 -10.97
N THR A 11 13.75 -26.97 -10.31
CA THR A 11 12.85 -25.81 -10.46
C THR A 11 13.20 -24.82 -9.36
N THR A 12 13.48 -23.57 -9.74
CA THR A 12 13.70 -22.48 -8.79
C THR A 12 12.55 -21.50 -8.86
N ALA A 13 12.09 -21.03 -7.72
CA ALA A 13 11.16 -19.92 -7.59
C ALA A 13 11.88 -18.79 -6.86
N THR A 14 11.85 -17.60 -7.45
CA THR A 14 12.44 -16.37 -6.88
C THR A 14 11.32 -15.37 -6.64
N LEU A 15 11.26 -14.83 -5.43
CA LEU A 15 10.35 -13.75 -5.07
C LEU A 15 11.04 -12.41 -5.32
N VAL A 16 10.34 -11.49 -5.97
CA VAL A 16 10.83 -10.17 -6.35
C VAL A 16 9.82 -9.13 -5.85
N PRO A 17 10.22 -8.09 -5.11
CA PRO A 17 9.27 -7.10 -4.58
C PRO A 17 8.35 -6.52 -5.66
N ALA A 18 7.04 -6.58 -5.41
CA ALA A 18 6.01 -6.06 -6.31
C ALA A 18 5.57 -4.62 -5.98
N GLY A 19 5.91 -4.10 -4.79
CA GLY A 19 5.65 -2.72 -4.38
C GLY A 19 4.17 -2.35 -4.23
N HIS A 20 3.25 -3.33 -4.26
CA HIS A 20 1.82 -3.08 -4.17
C HIS A 20 1.36 -2.83 -2.73
N ILE A 21 1.63 -3.76 -1.86
CA ILE A 21 1.49 -3.65 -0.40
C ILE A 21 2.69 -4.31 0.25
N LEU A 22 2.87 -4.12 1.54
CA LEU A 22 3.97 -4.73 2.29
C LEU A 22 3.98 -6.25 2.11
N GLY A 23 5.12 -6.82 1.69
CA GLY A 23 5.30 -8.25 1.43
C GLY A 23 4.77 -8.74 0.07
N ALA A 24 4.15 -7.87 -0.76
CA ALA A 24 3.73 -8.25 -2.09
C ALA A 24 4.92 -8.60 -2.98
N ALA A 25 4.86 -9.75 -3.65
CA ALA A 25 5.95 -10.26 -4.47
C ALA A 25 5.49 -10.74 -5.85
N GLN A 26 6.30 -10.44 -6.84
CA GLN A 26 6.29 -11.08 -8.14
C GLN A 26 6.97 -12.46 -8.00
N VAL A 27 6.62 -13.41 -8.82
CA VAL A 27 7.18 -14.77 -8.76
C VAL A 27 7.85 -15.13 -10.10
N ARG A 28 9.16 -15.35 -10.07
CA ARG A 28 9.91 -15.85 -11.22
C ARG A 28 10.21 -17.34 -11.04
N ILE A 29 9.75 -18.17 -11.98
CA ILE A 29 9.98 -19.61 -12.00
C ILE A 29 10.95 -19.92 -13.12
N ALA A 30 12.02 -20.68 -12.82
CA ALA A 30 12.95 -21.20 -13.82
C ALA A 30 12.99 -22.72 -13.77
N HIS A 31 12.84 -23.37 -14.95
CA HIS A 31 12.89 -24.81 -15.11
C HIS A 31 13.35 -25.16 -16.53
N GLY A 32 14.28 -26.12 -16.66
CA GLY A 32 14.72 -26.66 -17.94
C GLY A 32 15.28 -25.61 -18.90
N GLY A 33 15.92 -24.56 -18.39
CA GLY A 33 16.46 -23.44 -19.18
C GLY A 33 15.42 -22.45 -19.69
N ARG A 34 14.17 -22.55 -19.22
CA ARG A 34 13.10 -21.58 -19.49
C ARG A 34 12.64 -20.87 -18.23
N THR A 35 12.13 -19.67 -18.41
CA THR A 35 11.67 -18.80 -17.32
C THR A 35 10.27 -18.27 -17.57
N VAL A 36 9.45 -18.28 -16.52
CA VAL A 36 8.13 -17.65 -16.49
C VAL A 36 8.10 -16.67 -15.33
N HIS A 37 7.59 -15.47 -15.56
CA HIS A 37 7.43 -14.46 -14.54
C HIS A 37 5.95 -14.12 -14.37
N PHE A 38 5.47 -14.19 -13.13
CA PHE A 38 4.13 -13.78 -12.71
C PHE A 38 4.24 -12.47 -11.94
N SER A 39 3.58 -11.43 -12.40
CA SER A 39 3.69 -10.11 -11.76
C SER A 39 3.03 -10.08 -10.38
N GLY A 40 1.99 -10.88 -10.14
CA GLY A 40 1.06 -10.58 -9.05
C GLY A 40 0.48 -9.17 -9.23
N ASP A 41 -0.02 -8.57 -8.17
CA ASP A 41 -0.48 -7.19 -8.17
C ASP A 41 0.72 -6.24 -8.05
N LEU A 42 0.87 -5.34 -9.00
CA LEU A 42 1.99 -4.40 -9.06
C LEU A 42 1.63 -3.07 -8.39
N GLY A 43 2.57 -2.54 -7.61
CA GLY A 43 2.47 -1.20 -7.08
C GLY A 43 2.81 -0.13 -8.10
N ARG A 44 2.52 1.12 -7.76
CA ARG A 44 2.86 2.30 -8.57
C ARG A 44 4.33 2.65 -8.39
N THR A 45 4.96 3.15 -9.46
CA THR A 45 6.36 3.60 -9.39
C THR A 45 6.54 4.88 -8.57
N ASP A 46 5.48 5.68 -8.46
CA ASP A 46 5.39 6.95 -7.73
C ASP A 46 4.59 6.86 -6.42
N ASP A 47 4.39 5.64 -5.89
CA ASP A 47 3.67 5.43 -4.64
C ASP A 47 4.34 6.19 -3.48
N PRO A 48 3.59 6.99 -2.68
CA PRO A 48 4.16 7.78 -1.59
C PRO A 48 4.59 6.95 -0.38
N LEU A 49 4.06 5.73 -0.27
CA LEU A 49 4.26 4.82 0.85
C LEU A 49 5.24 3.70 0.51
N MET A 50 5.01 2.99 -0.61
CA MET A 50 5.76 1.80 -0.98
C MET A 50 6.94 2.09 -1.89
N CYS A 51 7.99 1.27 -1.81
CA CYS A 51 9.02 1.25 -2.84
C CYS A 51 8.44 0.76 -4.17
N ALA A 52 8.96 1.29 -5.28
CA ALA A 52 8.53 0.87 -6.62
C ALA A 52 8.71 -0.64 -6.83
N PRO A 53 7.90 -1.27 -7.69
CA PRO A 53 8.15 -2.63 -8.14
C PRO A 53 9.59 -2.77 -8.66
N ARG A 54 10.27 -3.84 -8.27
CA ARG A 54 11.59 -4.13 -8.83
C ARG A 54 11.44 -4.53 -10.28
N ALA A 55 12.32 -4.00 -11.14
CA ALA A 55 12.34 -4.33 -12.56
C ALA A 55 12.53 -5.85 -12.79
N LEU A 56 11.90 -6.35 -13.85
CA LEU A 56 12.01 -7.74 -14.26
C LEU A 56 13.40 -8.01 -14.86
N GLU A 57 13.97 -9.15 -14.51
CA GLU A 57 15.05 -9.73 -15.31
C GLU A 57 14.51 -10.31 -16.63
N PRO A 58 15.35 -10.43 -17.66
CA PRO A 58 14.95 -11.09 -18.91
C PRO A 58 14.31 -12.45 -18.65
N THR A 59 13.15 -12.68 -19.26
CA THR A 59 12.35 -13.88 -19.07
C THR A 59 11.65 -14.29 -20.35
N ASP A 60 11.39 -15.59 -20.55
CA ASP A 60 10.77 -16.10 -21.79
C ASP A 60 9.28 -15.79 -21.84
N ILE A 61 8.59 -15.81 -20.71
CA ILE A 61 7.14 -15.61 -20.61
C ILE A 61 6.84 -14.69 -19.44
N VAL A 62 5.99 -13.70 -19.66
CA VAL A 62 5.45 -12.81 -18.64
C VAL A 62 3.94 -13.02 -18.54
N VAL A 63 3.46 -13.22 -17.32
CA VAL A 63 2.04 -13.19 -16.96
C VAL A 63 1.84 -11.95 -16.11
N CYS A 64 1.22 -10.93 -16.67
CA CYS A 64 1.06 -9.62 -16.04
C CYS A 64 -0.39 -9.34 -15.69
N GLU A 65 -0.61 -8.69 -14.54
CA GLU A 65 -1.92 -8.13 -14.20
C GLU A 65 -2.32 -7.03 -15.20
N SER A 66 -3.62 -6.73 -15.25
CA SER A 66 -4.16 -5.65 -16.09
C SER A 66 -5.38 -4.96 -15.45
N THR A 67 -5.41 -4.86 -14.13
CA THR A 67 -6.53 -4.32 -13.34
C THR A 67 -6.96 -2.93 -13.81
N TYR A 68 -6.01 -2.08 -14.15
CA TYR A 68 -6.24 -0.73 -14.69
C TYR A 68 -5.64 -0.56 -16.10
N GLY A 69 -5.48 -1.64 -16.86
CA GLY A 69 -4.85 -1.63 -18.17
C GLY A 69 -5.62 -0.86 -19.24
N ASP A 70 -6.90 -0.57 -19.00
CA ASP A 70 -7.82 0.14 -19.90
C ASP A 70 -8.00 1.63 -19.55
N ARG A 71 -7.34 2.16 -18.54
CA ARG A 71 -7.58 3.53 -18.05
C ARG A 71 -6.33 4.20 -17.49
N ALA A 72 -6.27 5.51 -17.62
CA ALA A 72 -5.27 6.35 -16.99
C ALA A 72 -5.74 6.80 -15.59
N HIS A 73 -4.82 6.93 -14.66
CA HIS A 73 -5.11 7.59 -13.38
C HIS A 73 -5.29 9.10 -13.59
N PRO A 74 -6.17 9.76 -12.77
CA PRO A 74 -6.27 11.21 -12.78
C PRO A 74 -4.90 11.87 -12.52
N ALA A 75 -4.62 12.96 -13.23
CA ALA A 75 -3.39 13.72 -13.04
C ALA A 75 -3.42 14.61 -11.78
N ALA A 76 -4.60 14.79 -11.16
CA ALA A 76 -4.74 15.57 -9.94
C ALA A 76 -4.05 14.90 -8.75
N ASP A 77 -3.42 15.71 -7.90
CA ASP A 77 -2.84 15.23 -6.65
C ASP A 77 -3.96 14.81 -5.69
N PRO A 78 -4.04 13.53 -5.27
CA PRO A 78 -5.05 13.06 -4.34
C PRO A 78 -5.00 13.79 -2.98
N ALA A 79 -3.85 14.34 -2.58
CA ALA A 79 -3.72 15.11 -1.36
C ALA A 79 -4.48 16.45 -1.44
N ASP A 80 -4.54 17.10 -2.62
CA ASP A 80 -5.29 18.33 -2.82
C ASP A 80 -6.80 18.09 -2.70
N GLU A 81 -7.28 17.03 -3.30
CA GLU A 81 -8.69 16.64 -3.20
C GLU A 81 -9.07 16.27 -1.77
N LEU A 82 -8.24 15.48 -1.09
CA LEU A 82 -8.44 15.10 0.30
C LEU A 82 -8.49 16.33 1.22
N ALA A 83 -7.57 17.28 1.07
CA ALA A 83 -7.54 18.52 1.83
C ALA A 83 -8.80 19.37 1.60
N SER A 84 -9.25 19.49 0.36
CA SER A 84 -10.46 20.21 -0.01
C SER A 84 -11.71 19.63 0.66
N VAL A 85 -11.87 18.31 0.57
CA VAL A 85 -13.01 17.60 1.17
C VAL A 85 -13.02 17.77 2.69
N ILE A 86 -11.90 17.53 3.36
CA ILE A 86 -11.80 17.62 4.82
C ILE A 86 -12.08 19.04 5.28
N SER A 87 -11.46 20.07 4.70
CA SER A 87 -11.65 21.45 5.10
C SER A 87 -13.09 21.91 4.91
N ARG A 88 -13.71 21.56 3.79
CA ARG A 88 -15.11 21.86 3.50
C ARG A 88 -16.09 21.20 4.48
N VAL A 89 -15.81 19.95 4.89
CA VAL A 89 -16.69 19.23 5.82
C VAL A 89 -16.47 19.72 7.25
N ALA A 90 -15.22 19.91 7.68
CA ALA A 90 -14.87 20.38 9.00
C ALA A 90 -15.41 21.80 9.27
N SER A 91 -15.40 22.71 8.27
CA SER A 91 -15.89 24.08 8.43
C SER A 91 -17.38 24.18 8.80
N ARG A 92 -18.15 23.12 8.54
CA ARG A 92 -19.57 23.01 8.92
C ARG A 92 -19.84 22.05 10.08
N GLY A 93 -18.79 21.62 10.81
CA GLY A 93 -18.90 20.67 11.93
C GLY A 93 -19.27 19.25 11.52
N GLY A 94 -19.04 18.88 10.26
CA GLY A 94 -19.39 17.56 9.74
C GLY A 94 -18.31 16.52 10.00
N VAL A 95 -18.64 15.25 9.71
CA VAL A 95 -17.75 14.09 9.83
C VAL A 95 -17.42 13.56 8.43
N VAL A 96 -16.14 13.20 8.20
CA VAL A 96 -15.68 12.53 6.97
C VAL A 96 -15.48 11.05 7.29
N ILE A 97 -16.17 10.18 6.56
CA ILE A 97 -16.02 8.73 6.67
C ILE A 97 -15.30 8.24 5.41
N ILE A 98 -14.16 7.57 5.60
CA ILE A 98 -13.33 7.07 4.52
C ILE A 98 -13.23 5.55 4.63
N PRO A 99 -13.96 4.76 3.82
CA PRO A 99 -13.77 3.32 3.77
C PRO A 99 -12.43 2.99 3.11
N ALA A 100 -11.64 2.17 3.78
CA ALA A 100 -10.32 1.77 3.30
C ALA A 100 -9.99 0.32 3.71
N PHE A 101 -9.23 -0.37 2.87
CA PHE A 101 -8.66 -1.66 3.26
C PHE A 101 -7.64 -1.47 4.40
N ALA A 102 -7.61 -2.43 5.32
CA ALA A 102 -6.77 -2.38 6.51
C ALA A 102 -5.25 -2.34 6.19
N VAL A 103 -4.85 -2.92 5.06
CA VAL A 103 -3.47 -2.97 4.59
C VAL A 103 -3.33 -2.14 3.31
N GLY A 104 -2.28 -1.35 3.21
CA GLY A 104 -1.94 -0.48 2.09
C GLY A 104 -2.71 0.85 2.12
N ARG A 105 -3.99 0.85 1.72
CA ARG A 105 -4.79 2.09 1.59
C ARG A 105 -4.93 2.87 2.89
N THR A 106 -5.10 2.21 4.02
CA THR A 106 -5.18 2.90 5.33
C THR A 106 -3.88 3.61 5.65
N GLN A 107 -2.74 2.98 5.46
CA GLN A 107 -1.44 3.57 5.76
C GLN A 107 -1.13 4.74 4.81
N GLU A 108 -1.48 4.64 3.53
CA GLU A 108 -1.36 5.73 2.56
C GLU A 108 -2.20 6.94 2.98
N LEU A 109 -3.46 6.73 3.38
CA LEU A 109 -4.34 7.78 3.89
C LEU A 109 -3.79 8.45 5.16
N LEU A 110 -3.30 7.67 6.12
CA LEU A 110 -2.69 8.21 7.33
C LEU A 110 -1.46 9.07 7.00
N LEU A 111 -0.64 8.65 6.04
CA LEU A 111 0.52 9.40 5.58
C LEU A 111 0.11 10.75 4.95
N HIS A 112 -0.88 10.74 4.05
CA HIS A 112 -1.40 11.96 3.45
C HIS A 112 -1.98 12.90 4.50
N LEU A 113 -2.81 12.40 5.43
CA LEU A 113 -3.41 13.19 6.49
C LEU A 113 -2.36 13.80 7.43
N ALA A 114 -1.32 13.03 7.80
CA ALA A 114 -0.23 13.52 8.64
C ALA A 114 0.55 14.64 7.95
N ARG A 115 0.90 14.46 6.67
CA ARG A 115 1.58 15.48 5.87
C ARG A 115 0.73 16.75 5.69
N LEU A 116 -0.56 16.60 5.41
CA LEU A 116 -1.50 17.71 5.26
C LEU A 116 -1.67 18.49 6.57
N ARG A 117 -1.77 17.80 7.71
CA ARG A 117 -1.85 18.42 9.04
C ARG A 117 -0.57 19.21 9.34
N ARG A 118 0.60 18.58 9.18
CA ARG A 118 1.90 19.23 9.39
C ARG A 118 2.11 20.46 8.51
N ALA A 119 1.59 20.43 7.29
CA ALA A 119 1.64 21.54 6.35
C ALA A 119 0.56 22.63 6.62
N GLY A 120 -0.30 22.47 7.63
CA GLY A 120 -1.40 23.39 7.91
C GLY A 120 -2.48 23.45 6.81
N ARG A 121 -2.55 22.44 5.94
CA ARG A 121 -3.49 22.40 4.81
C ARG A 121 -4.87 21.85 5.19
N ILE A 122 -4.98 21.20 6.34
CA ILE A 122 -6.25 20.76 6.93
C ILE A 122 -6.31 21.25 8.38
N PRO A 123 -7.51 21.49 8.93
CA PRO A 123 -7.66 21.83 10.34
C PRO A 123 -7.28 20.68 11.25
N GLU A 124 -6.98 20.98 12.51
CA GLU A 124 -6.77 19.96 13.55
C GLU A 124 -8.10 19.32 13.92
N VAL A 125 -8.46 18.27 13.22
CA VAL A 125 -9.63 17.44 13.51
C VAL A 125 -9.19 16.10 14.09
N PRO A 126 -9.97 15.49 15.01
CA PRO A 126 -9.68 14.15 15.49
C PRO A 126 -9.77 13.14 14.34
N VAL A 127 -8.83 12.19 14.31
CA VAL A 127 -8.81 11.09 13.35
C VAL A 127 -8.98 9.79 14.12
N TYR A 128 -9.94 8.98 13.72
CA TYR A 128 -10.22 7.69 14.35
C TYR A 128 -9.99 6.57 13.35
N LEU A 129 -9.27 5.53 13.77
CA LEU A 129 -9.03 4.31 13.01
C LEU A 129 -9.82 3.17 13.64
N ASN A 130 -10.96 2.82 13.04
CA ASN A 130 -11.82 1.75 13.51
C ASN A 130 -11.47 0.42 12.80
N SER A 131 -10.28 -0.11 13.06
CA SER A 131 -9.82 -1.39 12.54
C SER A 131 -8.62 -1.91 13.35
N PRO A 132 -8.80 -2.96 14.16
CA PRO A 132 -7.68 -3.61 14.87
C PRO A 132 -6.60 -4.11 13.89
N MET A 133 -7.01 -4.72 12.77
CA MET A 133 -6.09 -5.21 11.74
C MET A 133 -5.23 -4.08 11.14
N ALA A 134 -5.81 -2.90 10.92
CA ALA A 134 -5.05 -1.76 10.39
C ALA A 134 -3.99 -1.26 11.37
N LYS A 135 -4.22 -1.36 12.67
CA LYS A 135 -3.21 -1.10 13.71
C LYS A 135 -2.01 -2.03 13.57
N ASP A 136 -2.28 -3.33 13.50
CA ASP A 136 -1.23 -4.35 13.40
C ASP A 136 -0.44 -4.19 12.09
N ALA A 137 -1.16 -3.96 10.97
CA ALA A 137 -0.53 -3.67 9.69
C ALA A 137 0.39 -2.44 9.77
N THR A 138 -0.05 -1.33 10.37
CA THR A 138 0.78 -0.12 10.52
C THR A 138 2.06 -0.41 11.32
N SER A 139 1.98 -1.25 12.34
CA SER A 139 3.16 -1.66 13.10
C SER A 139 4.15 -2.48 12.26
N LEU A 140 3.66 -3.32 11.33
CA LEU A 140 4.50 -4.07 10.40
C LEU A 140 5.27 -3.14 9.44
N TYR A 141 4.65 -2.06 8.95
CA TYR A 141 5.37 -1.06 8.14
C TYR A 141 6.55 -0.44 8.89
N ARG A 142 6.45 -0.27 10.20
CA ARG A 142 7.57 0.18 11.04
C ARG A 142 8.73 -0.82 11.06
N SER A 143 8.42 -2.11 11.09
CA SER A 143 9.41 -3.19 11.19
C SER A 143 10.11 -3.50 9.86
N HIS A 144 9.48 -3.13 8.71
CA HIS A 144 9.96 -3.44 7.36
C HIS A 144 10.21 -2.16 6.55
N ARG A 145 11.16 -1.36 7.07
CA ARG A 145 11.51 -0.04 6.51
C ARG A 145 12.15 -0.12 5.12
N GLU A 146 12.75 -1.25 4.81
CA GLU A 146 13.39 -1.53 3.52
C GLU A 146 12.43 -1.64 2.35
N GLU A 147 11.15 -1.90 2.63
CA GLU A 147 10.10 -2.04 1.60
C GLU A 147 9.27 -0.75 1.41
N ASN A 148 9.47 0.26 2.24
CA ASN A 148 8.72 1.51 2.16
C ASN A 148 9.61 2.75 2.06
N ARG A 149 9.02 3.90 1.64
CA ARG A 149 9.70 5.18 1.43
C ARG A 149 9.50 6.17 2.57
N ILE A 150 8.87 5.76 3.66
CA ILE A 150 8.46 6.67 4.72
C ILE A 150 9.68 7.09 5.52
N SER A 151 9.85 8.39 5.73
CA SER A 151 10.85 8.90 6.68
C SER A 151 10.46 8.60 8.13
N ASP A 152 11.43 8.63 9.06
CA ASP A 152 11.13 8.44 10.48
C ASP A 152 10.13 9.46 10.99
N GLY A 153 10.24 10.71 10.58
CA GLY A 153 9.32 11.78 10.96
C GLY A 153 7.90 11.55 10.43
N ASP A 154 7.78 11.17 9.15
CA ASP A 154 6.47 10.86 8.57
C ASP A 154 5.83 9.64 9.25
N PHE A 155 6.65 8.65 9.63
CA PHE A 155 6.16 7.47 10.33
C PHE A 155 5.60 7.82 11.71
N GLU A 156 6.34 8.60 12.51
CA GLU A 156 5.88 9.03 13.84
C GLU A 156 4.62 9.91 13.73
N ASP A 157 4.58 10.83 12.79
CA ASP A 157 3.41 11.67 12.53
C ASP A 157 2.18 10.80 12.15
N MET A 158 2.35 9.85 11.25
CA MET A 158 1.31 8.92 10.81
C MET A 158 0.81 8.03 11.95
N TYR A 159 1.74 7.50 12.78
CA TYR A 159 1.41 6.60 13.88
C TYR A 159 0.65 7.31 15.01
N ASN A 160 1.02 8.56 15.28
CA ASN A 160 0.42 9.38 16.34
C ASN A 160 -0.85 10.14 15.88
N LEU A 161 -1.14 10.13 14.58
CA LEU A 161 -2.26 10.88 14.01
C LEU A 161 -3.62 10.35 14.47
N ALA A 162 -3.80 9.04 14.48
CA ALA A 162 -5.09 8.42 14.65
C ALA A 162 -5.26 7.78 16.04
N THR A 163 -6.38 8.04 16.65
CA THR A 163 -6.86 7.27 17.82
C THR A 163 -7.44 5.95 17.33
N ILE A 164 -6.89 4.84 17.82
CA ILE A 164 -7.34 3.52 17.43
C ILE A 164 -8.53 3.11 18.27
N VAL A 165 -9.64 2.82 17.60
CA VAL A 165 -10.85 2.30 18.23
C VAL A 165 -10.70 0.79 18.40
N THR A 166 -10.71 0.32 19.65
CA THR A 166 -10.46 -1.09 19.97
C THR A 166 -11.69 -1.83 20.48
N SER A 167 -12.76 -1.12 20.83
CA SER A 167 -14.00 -1.69 21.32
C SER A 167 -15.22 -1.18 20.56
N VAL A 168 -16.32 -1.94 20.66
CA VAL A 168 -17.63 -1.52 20.10
C VAL A 168 -18.14 -0.27 20.82
N ASP A 169 -17.81 -0.09 22.09
CA ASP A 169 -18.26 1.07 22.87
C ASP A 169 -17.47 2.33 22.48
N ASP A 170 -16.17 2.22 22.20
CA ASP A 170 -15.37 3.33 21.66
C ASP A 170 -15.83 3.73 20.25
N SER A 171 -16.46 2.80 19.51
CA SER A 171 -16.97 3.06 18.15
C SER A 171 -18.28 3.85 18.13
N LYS A 172 -18.90 4.10 19.28
CA LYS A 172 -20.18 4.83 19.40
C LYS A 172 -19.99 6.30 19.77
N LEU A 173 -18.74 6.73 19.97
CA LEU A 173 -18.37 8.13 20.22
C LEU A 173 -18.22 8.90 18.92
#